data_8ba33400f84fac3fa37f802e951d13b1
#
_entry.id   8ba33400f84fac3fa37f802e951d13b1
#
_cell.length_a   1.000
_cell.length_b   1.000
_cell.length_c   1.000
_cell.angle_alpha   90.00
_cell.angle_beta   90.00
_cell.angle_gamma   90.00
#
_symmetry.space_group_name_H-M   'P 1'
#
loop_
_entity.id
_entity.type
_entity.pdbx_description
1 polymer ?
#
loop_
_entity_poly.entity_id
_entity_poly.type
_entity_poly.pdbx_seq_one_letter_code
_entity_poly.pdbx_strand_id
1 'polypeptide(L)'
;MSQDLFSKVPTTLDLNGPELSFSTQPVGVALSVTSGIATFTGLDLYEGNFLTDTFVRNTAERQRFILQNEQADTSTLSIEVTSGTVTERYLQATDITKIDSTSKVFFLEESEYGRPEIMFGDGIVGRDLLNGDVVSATYTTSSGSGANGLLQFENIATFINCLL
;
A
#
# COMPACT_ATOMS: atom_id res chain seq x y z
N MET A 1 -0.87 -22.89 2.68
CA MET A 1 0.48 -22.41 2.31
C MET A 1 0.26 -21.03 1.73
N SER A 2 0.60 -20.00 2.50
CA SER A 2 0.50 -18.61 2.08
C SER A 2 1.54 -18.36 1.00
N GLN A 3 1.12 -17.87 -0.15
CA GLN A 3 2.03 -17.56 -1.26
C GLN A 3 2.47 -16.12 -1.17
N ASP A 4 3.49 -15.85 -0.38
CA ASP A 4 4.28 -14.62 -0.49
C ASP A 4 5.22 -14.70 -1.71
N LEU A 5 4.65 -14.95 -2.89
CA LEU A 5 5.43 -15.07 -4.13
C LEU A 5 5.82 -13.73 -4.76
N PHE A 6 5.30 -12.61 -4.26
CA PHE A 6 5.49 -11.29 -4.87
C PHE A 6 5.77 -10.18 -3.87
N SER A 7 6.47 -10.44 -2.79
CA SER A 7 7.01 -9.33 -2.02
C SER A 7 8.13 -8.67 -2.84
N LYS A 8 7.80 -7.56 -3.50
CA LYS A 8 8.72 -6.67 -4.21
C LYS A 8 9.44 -7.30 -5.42
N VAL A 9 8.83 -7.20 -6.57
CA VAL A 9 9.56 -7.24 -7.84
C VAL A 9 9.88 -5.79 -8.21
N PRO A 10 11.07 -5.26 -7.93
CA PRO A 10 11.47 -3.99 -8.49
C PRO A 10 11.71 -4.24 -9.99
N THR A 11 10.94 -3.60 -10.83
CA THR A 11 11.22 -3.54 -12.26
C THR A 11 11.95 -2.24 -12.51
N THR A 12 13.24 -2.29 -12.82
CA THR A 12 14.03 -1.12 -13.22
C THR A 12 14.02 -1.02 -14.73
N LEU A 13 13.83 0.17 -15.22
CA LEU A 13 13.84 0.49 -16.64
C LEU A 13 15.06 1.37 -16.95
N ASP A 14 15.96 0.90 -17.77
CA ASP A 14 17.08 1.70 -18.31
C ASP A 14 16.76 2.14 -19.74
N LEU A 15 16.46 3.42 -19.91
CA LEU A 15 16.30 4.07 -21.21
C LEU A 15 17.04 5.41 -21.20
N ASN A 16 18.37 5.46 -21.11
CA ASN A 16 19.15 6.70 -21.23
C ASN A 16 18.49 7.96 -20.59
N GLY A 17 17.67 7.73 -19.57
CA GLY A 17 16.89 8.68 -18.79
C GLY A 17 17.00 8.36 -17.30
N PRO A 18 16.29 9.07 -16.42
CA PRO A 18 16.27 8.74 -15.01
C PRO A 18 15.76 7.32 -14.82
N GLU A 19 16.48 6.54 -14.03
CA GLU A 19 16.09 5.18 -13.66
C GLU A 19 14.78 5.25 -12.85
N LEU A 20 13.72 4.64 -13.38
CA LEU A 20 12.40 4.58 -12.73
C LEU A 20 12.17 3.19 -12.16
N SER A 21 11.70 3.14 -10.94
CA SER A 21 11.30 1.89 -10.28
C SER A 21 9.80 1.67 -10.41
N PHE A 22 9.42 0.44 -10.68
CA PHE A 22 8.03 0.02 -10.70
C PHE A 22 7.81 -1.08 -9.68
N SER A 23 6.68 -1.06 -9.04
CA SER A 23 6.27 -2.08 -8.07
C SER A 23 4.87 -2.60 -8.40
N THR A 24 4.57 -3.79 -7.93
CA THR A 24 3.26 -4.40 -8.14
C THR A 24 2.71 -4.97 -6.84
N GLN A 25 1.40 -4.94 -6.71
CA GLN A 25 0.69 -5.68 -5.66
C GLN A 25 0.18 -7.00 -6.25
N PRO A 26 0.38 -8.13 -5.58
CA PRO A 26 0.04 -9.46 -6.11
C PRO A 26 -1.46 -9.80 -6.04
N VAL A 27 -2.31 -8.83 -5.78
CA VAL A 27 -3.76 -9.04 -5.60
C VAL A 27 -4.44 -9.16 -6.95
N GLY A 28 -5.09 -10.31 -7.18
CA GLY A 28 -5.86 -10.56 -8.41
C GLY A 28 -5.04 -10.98 -9.63
N VAL A 29 -3.74 -11.21 -9.47
CA VAL A 29 -2.88 -11.67 -10.57
C VAL A 29 -3.09 -13.15 -10.84
N ALA A 30 -3.42 -13.50 -12.08
CA ALA A 30 -3.49 -14.89 -12.53
C ALA A 30 -2.16 -15.28 -13.20
N LEU A 31 -1.60 -16.42 -12.77
CA LEU A 31 -0.40 -17.00 -13.36
C LEU A 31 -0.77 -18.25 -14.16
N SER A 32 -0.33 -18.31 -15.40
CA SER A 32 -0.36 -19.54 -16.21
C SER A 32 1.05 -19.88 -16.72
N VAL A 33 1.39 -21.17 -16.74
CA VAL A 33 2.67 -21.64 -17.28
C VAL A 33 2.39 -22.60 -18.42
N THR A 34 2.86 -22.25 -19.61
CA THR A 34 2.70 -23.08 -20.81
C THR A 34 4.03 -23.15 -21.55
N SER A 35 4.53 -24.36 -21.80
CA SER A 35 5.77 -24.60 -22.54
C SER A 35 6.99 -23.84 -21.99
N GLY A 36 7.09 -23.70 -20.65
CA GLY A 36 8.17 -22.99 -19.98
C GLY A 36 8.03 -21.46 -19.99
N ILE A 37 6.91 -20.92 -20.51
CA ILE A 37 6.61 -19.49 -20.50
C ILE A 37 5.60 -19.22 -19.39
N ALA A 38 5.97 -18.36 -18.44
CA ALA A 38 5.08 -17.86 -17.42
C ALA A 38 4.34 -16.60 -17.91
N THR A 39 3.02 -16.64 -17.89
CA THR A 39 2.18 -15.51 -18.29
C THR A 39 1.42 -15.00 -17.08
N PHE A 40 1.55 -13.72 -16.78
CA PHE A 40 0.81 -13.03 -15.74
C PHE A 40 -0.31 -12.21 -16.37
N THR A 41 -1.52 -12.34 -15.83
CA THR A 41 -2.69 -11.60 -16.30
C THR A 41 -3.28 -10.80 -15.14
N GLY A 42 -3.63 -9.55 -15.38
CA GLY A 42 -4.16 -8.65 -14.34
C GLY A 42 -3.08 -8.10 -13.41
N LEU A 43 -1.84 -7.95 -13.92
CA LEU A 43 -0.75 -7.36 -13.18
C LEU A 43 -0.78 -5.83 -13.34
N ASP A 44 -1.09 -5.13 -12.26
CA ASP A 44 -0.99 -3.67 -12.22
C ASP A 44 0.44 -3.27 -11.81
N LEU A 45 1.05 -2.40 -12.59
CA LEU A 45 2.36 -1.84 -12.33
C LEU A 45 2.20 -0.40 -11.85
N TYR A 46 2.75 -0.11 -10.69
CA TYR A 46 2.80 1.23 -10.12
C TYR A 46 4.22 1.77 -10.24
N GLU A 47 4.38 2.95 -10.82
CA GLU A 47 5.67 3.63 -10.79
C GLU A 47 5.98 4.05 -9.35
N GLY A 48 7.18 3.75 -8.89
CA GLY A 48 7.67 4.11 -7.57
C GLY A 48 8.01 2.92 -6.67
N ASN A 49 8.37 3.26 -5.44
CA ASN A 49 8.72 2.28 -4.41
C ASN A 49 7.65 2.26 -3.33
N PHE A 50 7.36 1.05 -2.82
CA PHE A 50 6.53 0.92 -1.62
C PHE A 50 7.31 1.40 -0.39
N LEU A 51 6.69 2.31 0.36
CA LEU A 51 7.13 2.73 1.67
C LEU A 51 6.10 2.33 2.71
N THR A 52 6.56 2.12 3.94
CA THR A 52 5.68 1.85 5.08
C THR A 52 6.03 2.78 6.21
N ASP A 53 5.09 3.63 6.59
CA ASP A 53 5.15 4.42 7.81
C ASP A 53 4.49 3.63 8.93
N THR A 54 5.12 3.63 10.10
CA THR A 54 4.61 2.92 11.27
C THR A 54 4.37 3.91 12.40
N PHE A 55 3.19 3.86 12.99
CA PHE A 55 2.77 4.70 14.09
C PHE A 55 2.28 3.84 15.26
N VAL A 56 2.50 4.32 16.47
CA VAL A 56 1.96 3.69 17.69
C VAL A 56 0.89 4.59 18.27
N ARG A 57 -0.30 4.04 18.50
CA ARG A 57 -1.40 4.77 19.10
C ARG A 57 -1.09 5.15 20.55
N ASN A 58 -1.10 6.43 20.82
CA ASN A 58 -1.05 6.99 22.17
C ASN A 58 -2.38 7.69 22.47
N THR A 59 -3.17 7.16 23.41
CA THR A 59 -4.50 7.70 23.74
C THR A 59 -4.46 9.05 24.44
N ALA A 60 -3.29 9.50 24.92
CA ALA A 60 -3.10 10.84 25.46
C ALA A 60 -2.99 11.91 24.33
N GLU A 61 -2.84 11.51 23.10
CA GLU A 61 -2.68 12.37 21.93
C GLU A 61 -3.87 12.26 20.98
N ARG A 62 -4.05 13.27 20.13
CA ARG A 62 -5.07 13.20 19.06
C ARG A 62 -4.75 12.05 18.12
N GLN A 63 -5.78 11.38 17.65
CA GLN A 63 -5.69 10.24 16.71
C GLN A 63 -5.50 10.73 15.27
N ARG A 64 -4.33 11.34 14.99
CA ARG A 64 -3.96 11.91 13.69
C ARG A 64 -2.58 11.43 13.30
N PHE A 65 -2.48 10.70 12.19
CA PHE A 65 -1.23 10.13 11.71
C PHE A 65 -0.90 10.72 10.35
N ILE A 66 0.11 11.58 10.31
CA ILE A 66 0.54 12.29 9.09
C ILE A 66 1.59 11.42 8.39
N LEU A 67 1.37 11.08 7.12
CA LEU A 67 2.35 10.37 6.32
C LEU A 67 3.64 11.20 6.19
N GLN A 68 4.77 10.51 6.30
CA GLN A 68 6.07 11.19 6.34
C GLN A 68 6.49 11.72 4.95
N ASN A 69 6.03 11.08 3.88
CA ASN A 69 6.38 11.46 2.53
C ASN A 69 5.28 12.31 1.87
N GLU A 70 5.68 13.49 1.37
CA GLU A 70 4.78 14.41 0.65
C GLU A 70 4.35 13.88 -0.73
N GLN A 71 5.13 12.95 -1.31
CA GLN A 71 4.86 12.33 -2.61
C GLN A 71 4.12 10.99 -2.45
N ALA A 72 3.47 10.76 -1.31
CA ALA A 72 2.69 9.55 -1.07
C ALA A 72 1.51 9.48 -2.04
N ASP A 73 1.46 8.43 -2.85
CA ASP A 73 0.29 8.13 -3.68
C ASP A 73 -0.78 7.46 -2.83
N THR A 74 -1.76 8.27 -2.41
CA THR A 74 -2.85 7.82 -1.55
C THR A 74 -3.80 6.84 -2.23
N SER A 75 -3.79 6.72 -3.56
CA SER A 75 -4.58 5.72 -4.28
C SER A 75 -4.08 4.29 -4.03
N THR A 76 -2.82 4.14 -3.64
CA THR A 76 -2.17 2.87 -3.32
C THR A 76 -2.15 2.57 -1.81
N LEU A 77 -2.69 3.46 -0.99
CA LEU A 77 -2.60 3.40 0.46
C LEU A 77 -3.31 2.16 1.02
N SER A 78 -2.57 1.36 1.76
CA SER A 78 -3.07 0.20 2.50
C SER A 78 -2.76 0.37 3.98
N ILE A 79 -3.79 0.24 4.82
CA ILE A 79 -3.67 0.39 6.27
C ILE A 79 -3.90 -0.93 6.96
N GLU A 80 -2.96 -1.31 7.81
CA GLU A 80 -3.07 -2.44 8.73
C GLU A 80 -2.89 -1.96 10.16
N VAL A 81 -3.68 -2.49 11.07
CA VAL A 81 -3.60 -2.21 12.50
C VAL A 81 -3.33 -3.50 13.25
N THR A 82 -2.25 -3.50 14.01
CA THR A 82 -1.88 -4.62 14.88
C THR A 82 -2.22 -4.28 16.33
N SER A 83 -3.13 -5.05 16.92
CA SER A 83 -3.51 -4.98 18.31
C SER A 83 -3.05 -6.26 19.03
N GLY A 84 -2.04 -6.15 19.85
CA GLY A 84 -1.36 -7.31 20.46
C GLY A 84 -0.74 -8.21 19.39
N THR A 85 -1.33 -9.39 19.15
CA THR A 85 -0.85 -10.36 18.16
C THR A 85 -1.75 -10.44 16.92
N VAL A 86 -2.80 -9.64 16.86
CA VAL A 86 -3.78 -9.69 15.77
C VAL A 86 -3.58 -8.48 14.87
N THR A 87 -3.33 -8.74 13.59
CA THR A 87 -3.24 -7.72 12.54
C THR A 87 -4.50 -7.76 11.69
N GLU A 88 -5.11 -6.60 11.50
CA GLU A 88 -6.36 -6.43 10.76
C GLU A 88 -6.23 -5.30 9.75
N ARG A 89 -6.79 -5.53 8.56
CA ARG A 89 -6.82 -4.50 7.52
C ARG A 89 -7.99 -3.54 7.77
N TYR A 90 -7.70 -2.26 7.60
CA TYR A 90 -8.69 -1.17 7.65
C TYR A 90 -8.95 -0.65 6.24
N LEU A 91 -10.18 -0.30 5.95
CA LEU A 91 -10.61 0.21 4.64
C LEU A 91 -10.84 1.71 4.72
N GLN A 92 -10.58 2.40 3.60
CA GLN A 92 -10.92 3.82 3.53
C GLN A 92 -12.44 4.02 3.59
N ALA A 93 -12.88 4.91 4.46
CA ALA A 93 -14.27 5.29 4.60
C ALA A 93 -14.72 6.09 3.37
N THR A 94 -15.69 5.56 2.63
CA THR A 94 -16.25 6.23 1.44
C THR A 94 -17.70 6.67 1.64
N ASP A 95 -18.42 6.04 2.59
CA ASP A 95 -19.83 6.31 2.88
C ASP A 95 -20.06 6.25 4.39
N ILE A 96 -20.10 7.40 5.03
CA ILE A 96 -20.24 7.52 6.48
C ILE A 96 -21.58 6.93 7.00
N THR A 97 -22.59 6.84 6.16
CA THR A 97 -23.92 6.33 6.56
C THR A 97 -23.93 4.81 6.79
N LYS A 98 -22.89 4.10 6.33
CA LYS A 98 -22.75 2.66 6.47
C LYS A 98 -21.72 2.24 7.53
N ILE A 99 -21.18 3.21 8.25
CA ILE A 99 -20.14 2.98 9.25
C ILE A 99 -20.78 2.92 10.63
N ASP A 100 -20.52 1.87 11.35
CA ASP A 100 -20.89 1.68 12.76
C ASP A 100 -19.66 1.76 13.68
N SER A 101 -19.88 1.63 14.99
CA SER A 101 -18.83 1.70 16.02
C SER A 101 -17.79 0.57 15.93
N THR A 102 -18.05 -0.50 15.18
CA THR A 102 -17.17 -1.67 15.03
C THR A 102 -16.46 -1.72 13.68
N SER A 103 -16.84 -0.85 12.75
CA SER A 103 -16.32 -0.80 11.39
C SER A 103 -14.84 -0.46 11.40
N LYS A 104 -14.02 -1.31 10.75
CA LYS A 104 -12.58 -1.13 10.62
C LYS A 104 -12.28 -0.23 9.44
N VAL A 105 -12.41 1.06 9.66
CA VAL A 105 -12.23 2.08 8.64
C VAL A 105 -11.27 3.16 9.09
N PHE A 106 -10.65 3.82 8.09
CA PHE A 106 -9.88 5.04 8.28
C PHE A 106 -10.43 6.15 7.38
N PHE A 107 -10.21 7.37 7.80
CA PHE A 107 -10.51 8.58 7.04
C PHE A 107 -9.20 9.17 6.55
N LEU A 108 -9.19 9.67 5.32
CA LEU A 108 -8.05 10.32 4.73
C LEU A 108 -8.37 11.80 4.56
N GLU A 109 -7.54 12.64 5.15
CA GLU A 109 -7.62 14.09 5.04
C GLU A 109 -6.28 14.68 4.62
N GLU A 110 -6.25 15.96 4.36
CA GLU A 110 -5.03 16.72 4.12
C GLU A 110 -4.68 17.52 5.37
N SER A 111 -3.45 17.41 5.83
CA SER A 111 -2.95 18.16 6.97
C SER A 111 -2.75 19.63 6.61
N GLU A 112 -2.55 20.50 7.60
CA GLU A 112 -2.23 21.92 7.41
C GLU A 112 -0.99 22.18 6.53
N TYR A 113 -0.14 21.16 6.39
CA TYR A 113 1.09 21.24 5.59
C TYR A 113 0.98 20.55 4.23
N GLY A 114 -0.24 20.19 3.78
CA GLY A 114 -0.48 19.54 2.50
C GLY A 114 -0.09 18.06 2.43
N ARG A 115 0.22 17.43 3.58
CA ARG A 115 0.53 16.00 3.64
C ARG A 115 -0.71 15.18 3.95
N PRO A 116 -0.82 13.97 3.39
CA PRO A 116 -1.92 13.08 3.73
C PRO A 116 -1.92 12.73 5.22
N GLU A 117 -3.08 12.80 5.81
CA GLU A 117 -3.33 12.51 7.21
C GLU A 117 -4.38 11.43 7.37
N ILE A 118 -4.04 10.42 8.18
CA ILE A 118 -4.92 9.28 8.46
C ILE A 118 -5.56 9.50 9.82
N MET A 119 -6.88 9.38 9.87
CA MET A 119 -7.65 9.35 11.11
C MET A 119 -8.47 8.08 11.19
N PHE A 120 -8.74 7.64 12.40
CA PHE A 120 -9.57 6.46 12.67
C PHE A 120 -10.88 6.87 13.35
N GLY A 121 -11.76 5.91 13.55
CA GLY A 121 -13.01 6.12 14.25
C GLY A 121 -12.81 6.49 15.73
N ASP A 122 -13.89 6.99 16.33
CA ASP A 122 -13.97 7.42 17.73
C ASP A 122 -14.79 6.46 18.61
N GLY A 123 -15.13 5.27 18.08
CA GLY A 123 -15.99 4.30 18.72
C GLY A 123 -17.49 4.57 18.54
N ILE A 124 -17.85 5.63 17.81
CA ILE A 124 -19.23 5.94 17.37
C ILE A 124 -19.30 5.77 15.86
N VAL A 125 -18.42 6.45 15.13
CA VAL A 125 -18.26 6.34 13.68
C VAL A 125 -16.92 5.68 13.40
N GLY A 126 -16.94 4.35 13.23
CA GLY A 126 -15.75 3.54 13.10
C GLY A 126 -15.14 3.13 14.44
N ARG A 127 -14.36 2.04 14.40
CA ARG A 127 -13.70 1.49 15.57
C ARG A 127 -12.58 2.43 16.05
N ASP A 128 -12.57 2.74 17.35
CA ASP A 128 -11.47 3.45 18.01
C ASP A 128 -10.26 2.52 18.16
N LEU A 129 -9.07 3.07 18.05
CA LEU A 129 -7.81 2.38 18.30
C LEU A 129 -7.48 2.34 19.79
N LEU A 130 -6.96 1.23 20.25
CA LEU A 130 -6.52 1.04 21.61
C LEU A 130 -5.12 1.63 21.82
N ASN A 131 -4.81 2.01 23.06
CA ASN A 131 -3.46 2.44 23.40
C ASN A 131 -2.44 1.33 23.12
N GLY A 132 -1.40 1.65 22.37
CA GLY A 132 -0.36 0.70 21.98
C GLY A 132 -0.66 -0.05 20.69
N ASP A 133 -1.81 0.14 20.04
CA ASP A 133 -2.05 -0.39 18.70
C ASP A 133 -1.01 0.19 17.72
N VAL A 134 -0.51 -0.67 16.85
CA VAL A 134 0.48 -0.30 15.83
C VAL A 134 -0.23 -0.16 14.49
N VAL A 135 -0.15 1.02 13.91
CA VAL A 135 -0.67 1.33 12.58
C VAL A 135 0.46 1.26 11.57
N SER A 136 0.31 0.42 10.55
CA SER A 136 1.23 0.32 9.41
C SER A 136 0.53 0.86 8.16
N ALA A 137 1.04 1.97 7.64
CA ALA A 137 0.56 2.62 6.44
C ALA A 137 1.54 2.36 5.29
N THR A 138 1.13 1.52 4.34
CA THR A 138 1.94 1.18 3.17
C THR A 138 1.38 1.87 1.93
N TYR A 139 2.23 2.56 1.20
CA TYR A 139 1.88 3.33 0.01
C TYR A 139 3.06 3.37 -0.97
N THR A 140 2.82 3.77 -2.22
CA THR A 140 3.88 4.06 -3.18
C THR A 140 4.23 5.54 -3.18
N THR A 141 5.48 5.83 -3.49
CA THR A 141 5.90 7.18 -3.88
C THR A 141 6.06 7.24 -5.37
N SER A 142 5.50 8.25 -6.02
CA SER A 142 5.51 8.40 -7.46
C SER A 142 6.32 9.62 -7.89
N SER A 143 7.04 9.50 -9.00
CA SER A 143 7.70 10.63 -9.67
C SER A 143 6.73 11.45 -10.55
N GLY A 144 5.43 11.11 -10.48
CA GLY A 144 4.37 11.79 -11.23
C GLY A 144 4.48 11.58 -12.75
N SER A 145 4.54 12.68 -13.51
CA SER A 145 4.56 12.60 -14.98
C SER A 145 5.85 12.03 -15.58
N GLY A 146 6.90 11.81 -14.78
CA GLY A 146 8.19 11.29 -15.24
C GLY A 146 8.12 9.89 -15.86
N ALA A 147 7.13 9.10 -15.47
CA ALA A 147 6.89 7.76 -15.99
C ALA A 147 6.05 7.70 -17.28
N ASN A 148 5.49 8.83 -17.71
CA ASN A 148 4.62 8.86 -18.88
C ASN A 148 5.41 8.64 -20.17
N GLY A 149 4.88 7.78 -21.04
CA GLY A 149 5.45 7.52 -22.37
C GLY A 149 6.50 6.42 -22.41
N LEU A 150 6.66 5.64 -21.36
CA LEU A 150 7.52 4.45 -21.36
C LEU A 150 6.96 3.39 -22.31
N LEU A 151 7.81 2.89 -23.21
CA LEU A 151 7.42 1.92 -24.24
C LEU A 151 8.02 0.53 -24.00
N GLN A 152 8.95 0.39 -23.06
CA GLN A 152 9.69 -0.83 -22.82
C GLN A 152 9.89 -1.08 -21.33
N PHE A 153 9.70 -2.34 -20.91
CA PHE A 153 9.89 -2.78 -19.54
C PHE A 153 10.81 -4.01 -19.54
N GLU A 154 11.78 -4.01 -18.64
CA GLU A 154 12.64 -5.17 -18.40
C GLU A 154 12.38 -5.69 -16.99
N ASN A 155 12.16 -6.99 -16.86
CA ASN A 155 12.04 -7.63 -15.57
C ASN A 155 13.42 -8.11 -15.12
N ILE A 156 13.96 -7.46 -14.09
CA ILE A 156 15.25 -7.82 -13.48
C ILE A 156 15.13 -8.80 -12.33
N ALA A 157 13.92 -9.21 -11.95
CA ALA A 157 13.72 -10.18 -10.87
C ALA A 157 13.95 -11.59 -11.36
N THR A 158 14.76 -12.33 -10.64
CA THR A 158 14.93 -13.78 -10.83
C THR A 158 13.83 -14.50 -10.06
N PHE A 159 12.99 -15.27 -10.74
CA PHE A 159 12.03 -16.16 -10.09
C PHE A 159 12.80 -17.35 -9.48
N ILE A 160 13.07 -17.27 -8.17
CA ILE A 160 13.70 -18.36 -7.45
C ILE A 160 12.58 -19.27 -6.92
N ASN A 161 12.59 -20.55 -7.34
CA ASN A 161 11.67 -21.61 -6.92
C ASN A 161 10.21 -21.50 -7.40
N CYS A 162 10.01 -21.50 -8.70
CA CYS A 162 8.77 -22.06 -9.26
C CYS A 162 8.95 -23.59 -9.34
N LEU A 163 8.91 -24.30 -8.21
CA LEU A 163 8.76 -25.75 -8.20
C LEU A 163 7.29 -26.08 -8.38
N LEU A 164 6.96 -26.68 -9.51
CA LEU A 164 5.73 -27.35 -9.82
C LEU A 164 5.50 -28.55 -8.91
#